data_840e2ab6dce5dcd1a7285937a0cfe669
#
_entry.id   840e2ab6dce5dcd1a7285937a0cfe669
#
_cell.length_a   1.000
_cell.length_b   1.000
_cell.length_c   1.000
_cell.angle_alpha   90.00
_cell.angle_beta   90.00
_cell.angle_gamma   90.00
#
_symmetry.space_group_name_H-M   'P 1'
#
loop_
_entity.id
_entity.type
_entity.pdbx_description
1 polymer ?
#
loop_
_entity_poly.entity_id
_entity_poly.type
_entity_poly.pdbx_seq_one_letter_code
_entity_poly.pdbx_strand_id
1 'polypeptide(L)'
;MVAIFFTGDSHDSSYHAASGLPYFQGVNYFNDREYELAIEGFTDAIRFHTDDAEAYWYRGRTYGELGQHEQAIEDFDRAIGLDPTMALVYDDRGGAYHELGQHQRAIQDFNKAIELNPVLALTYDDRGVAYQSLGQYQNAVEDYEKAGSAYQILGQYQRAIEEYDKAIQLDPERGSAYSDRGAAFARLGHNQRAIDDYDQAIELDPALALAYDNRGAAHNILGQYRLAIDDFDKAIQLEPDLGSAFSNRGTAYASLGQNQQAIDDYDKAITLDRSIARTYNNRGGAYFNLGNYHRAIDNFDRAILLDPESSSAYSNRAIAHTELGQSANADADRAKACSLDGQYC
;
A
#
# COMPACT_ATOMS: atom_id res chain seq x y z
N MET A 1 -12.63 -4.10 12.53
CA MET A 1 -13.26 -2.87 13.06
C MET A 1 -12.34 -1.71 12.70
N VAL A 2 -12.53 -1.10 11.54
CA VAL A 2 -11.73 0.04 11.08
C VAL A 2 -12.61 1.26 11.21
N ALA A 3 -12.30 2.11 12.20
CA ALA A 3 -12.90 3.43 12.31
C ALA A 3 -12.27 4.31 11.22
N ILE A 4 -13.01 4.57 10.14
CA ILE A 4 -12.63 5.57 9.15
C ILE A 4 -12.92 6.93 9.77
N PHE A 5 -11.88 7.64 10.17
CA PHE A 5 -12.00 9.06 10.54
C PHE A 5 -12.19 9.87 9.24
N PHE A 6 -13.42 10.31 9.01
CA PHE A 6 -13.69 11.36 8.04
C PHE A 6 -13.18 12.70 8.59
N THR A 7 -12.16 13.26 7.96
CA THR A 7 -11.88 14.70 8.09
C THR A 7 -12.91 15.41 7.20
N GLY A 8 -13.99 15.89 7.84
CA GLY A 8 -15.05 16.60 7.16
C GLY A 8 -14.60 17.99 6.74
N ASP A 9 -14.88 18.32 5.49
CA ASP A 9 -14.98 19.71 5.05
C ASP A 9 -16.22 20.35 5.66
N SER A 10 -16.02 21.58 6.13
CA SER A 10 -16.98 22.39 6.84
C SER A 10 -18.15 22.81 5.93
N HIS A 11 -19.24 22.08 5.96
CA HIS A 11 -20.55 22.59 5.61
C HIS A 11 -21.44 22.71 6.86
N ASP A 12 -21.71 23.95 7.21
CA ASP A 12 -22.69 24.53 8.13
C ASP A 12 -23.30 23.61 9.21
N SER A 13 -22.67 23.60 10.37
CA SER A 13 -23.04 22.82 11.56
C SER A 13 -24.34 23.29 12.25
N SER A 14 -25.06 24.27 11.73
CA SER A 14 -26.28 24.83 12.34
C SER A 14 -27.58 24.15 11.89
N TYR A 15 -27.57 23.37 10.78
CA TYR A 15 -28.77 22.68 10.28
C TYR A 15 -28.95 21.27 10.89
N HIS A 16 -27.95 20.68 11.51
CA HIS A 16 -28.01 19.31 12.01
C HIS A 16 -28.59 19.13 13.41
N ALA A 17 -28.89 20.18 14.15
CA ALA A 17 -29.22 20.07 15.59
C ALA A 17 -30.64 19.55 15.92
N ALA A 18 -31.61 19.65 15.01
CA ALA A 18 -32.99 19.19 15.26
C ALA A 18 -33.41 17.98 14.39
N SER A 19 -32.77 17.80 13.23
CA SER A 19 -33.04 16.72 12.26
C SER A 19 -32.00 15.59 12.34
N GLY A 20 -30.87 15.83 12.96
CA GLY A 20 -29.81 14.86 13.09
C GLY A 20 -30.12 13.69 14.02
N LEU A 21 -31.08 13.83 14.94
CA LEU A 21 -31.35 12.78 15.92
C LEU A 21 -31.81 11.45 15.28
N PRO A 22 -32.79 11.43 14.35
CA PRO A 22 -33.21 10.17 13.70
C PRO A 22 -32.13 9.54 12.84
N TYR A 23 -31.34 10.33 12.10
CA TYR A 23 -30.20 9.84 11.30
C TYR A 23 -29.15 9.17 12.19
N PHE A 24 -28.68 9.86 13.25
CA PHE A 24 -27.71 9.28 14.17
C PHE A 24 -28.25 8.04 14.93
N GLN A 25 -29.54 8.02 15.25
CA GLN A 25 -30.17 6.84 15.82
C GLN A 25 -30.16 5.68 14.81
N GLY A 26 -30.52 5.95 13.56
CA GLY A 26 -30.41 4.96 12.48
C GLY A 26 -29.01 4.38 12.33
N VAL A 27 -27.97 5.25 12.34
CA VAL A 27 -26.56 4.81 12.27
C VAL A 27 -26.19 3.95 13.49
N ASN A 28 -26.63 4.31 14.70
CA ASN A 28 -26.35 3.52 15.89
C ASN A 28 -27.02 2.12 15.79
N TYR A 29 -28.30 2.07 15.42
CA TYR A 29 -29.01 0.80 15.22
C TYR A 29 -28.38 -0.05 14.11
N PHE A 30 -27.92 0.57 13.02
CA PHE A 30 -27.19 -0.13 11.96
C PHE A 30 -25.89 -0.77 12.48
N ASN A 31 -25.12 -0.02 13.29
CA ASN A 31 -23.88 -0.52 13.90
C ASN A 31 -24.13 -1.64 14.91
N ASP A 32 -25.27 -1.57 15.63
CA ASP A 32 -25.71 -2.57 16.59
C ASP A 32 -26.43 -3.77 15.92
N ARG A 33 -26.54 -3.74 14.57
CA ARG A 33 -27.24 -4.74 13.73
C ARG A 33 -28.74 -4.87 14.01
N GLU A 34 -29.36 -3.82 14.56
CA GLU A 34 -30.79 -3.70 14.76
C GLU A 34 -31.44 -3.09 13.50
N TYR A 35 -31.40 -3.85 12.39
CA TYR A 35 -31.67 -3.34 11.05
C TYR A 35 -33.09 -2.78 10.86
N GLU A 36 -34.13 -3.38 11.46
CA GLU A 36 -35.48 -2.87 11.39
C GLU A 36 -35.61 -1.48 12.04
N LEU A 37 -34.97 -1.29 13.21
CA LEU A 37 -34.93 0.02 13.89
C LEU A 37 -34.07 1.03 13.12
N ALA A 38 -33.01 0.57 12.47
CA ALA A 38 -32.19 1.41 11.59
C ALA A 38 -33.01 1.95 10.41
N ILE A 39 -33.82 1.11 9.76
CA ILE A 39 -34.74 1.53 8.68
C ILE A 39 -35.74 2.57 9.17
N GLU A 40 -36.32 2.38 10.37
CA GLU A 40 -37.22 3.37 10.96
C GLU A 40 -36.51 4.71 11.17
N GLY A 41 -35.32 4.71 11.77
CA GLY A 41 -34.52 5.89 12.00
C GLY A 41 -34.19 6.64 10.71
N PHE A 42 -33.71 5.95 9.69
CA PHE A 42 -33.40 6.58 8.39
C PHE A 42 -34.66 7.03 7.66
N THR A 43 -35.77 6.31 7.79
CA THR A 43 -37.05 6.71 7.21
C THR A 43 -37.55 8.01 7.84
N ASP A 44 -37.42 8.16 9.14
CA ASP A 44 -37.78 9.42 9.83
C ASP A 44 -36.81 10.55 9.44
N ALA A 45 -35.52 10.29 9.30
CA ALA A 45 -34.55 11.28 8.79
C ALA A 45 -34.96 11.77 7.39
N ILE A 46 -35.28 10.87 6.47
CA ILE A 46 -35.74 11.17 5.10
C ILE A 46 -37.07 11.96 5.10
N ARG A 47 -37.96 11.72 6.03
CA ARG A 47 -39.21 12.52 6.15
C ARG A 47 -38.94 13.96 6.52
N PHE A 48 -37.89 14.24 7.33
CA PHE A 48 -37.50 15.59 7.68
C PHE A 48 -36.68 16.27 6.58
N HIS A 49 -35.83 15.49 5.87
CA HIS A 49 -34.95 15.94 4.81
C HIS A 49 -35.02 14.97 3.63
N THR A 50 -35.89 15.29 2.67
CA THR A 50 -36.10 14.45 1.47
C THR A 50 -34.95 14.52 0.47
N ASP A 51 -33.95 15.36 0.71
CA ASP A 51 -32.75 15.59 -0.07
C ASP A 51 -31.46 15.11 0.64
N ASP A 52 -31.58 14.32 1.70
CA ASP A 52 -30.45 13.72 2.40
C ASP A 52 -29.98 12.44 1.70
N ALA A 53 -28.97 12.58 0.84
CA ALA A 53 -28.38 11.46 0.10
C ALA A 53 -27.78 10.37 1.01
N GLU A 54 -27.18 10.76 2.14
CA GLU A 54 -26.61 9.81 3.10
C GLU A 54 -27.68 8.97 3.81
N ALA A 55 -28.81 9.58 4.16
CA ALA A 55 -29.90 8.84 4.79
C ALA A 55 -30.49 7.77 3.85
N TYR A 56 -30.66 8.08 2.57
CA TYR A 56 -31.03 7.09 1.56
C TYR A 56 -29.93 6.02 1.42
N TRP A 57 -28.68 6.39 1.35
CA TRP A 57 -27.59 5.43 1.24
C TRP A 57 -27.55 4.45 2.40
N TYR A 58 -27.58 4.95 3.64
CA TYR A 58 -27.56 4.06 4.82
C TYR A 58 -28.82 3.19 4.91
N ARG A 59 -30.00 3.69 4.52
CA ARG A 59 -31.20 2.86 4.47
C ARG A 59 -31.10 1.79 3.40
N GLY A 60 -30.59 2.12 2.23
CA GLY A 60 -30.29 1.16 1.16
C GLY A 60 -29.32 0.07 1.63
N ARG A 61 -28.24 0.44 2.31
CA ARG A 61 -27.31 -0.52 2.92
C ARG A 61 -28.02 -1.43 3.93
N THR A 62 -28.88 -0.85 4.74
CA THR A 62 -29.66 -1.61 5.74
C THR A 62 -30.60 -2.62 5.06
N TYR A 63 -31.24 -2.23 3.96
CA TYR A 63 -32.02 -3.18 3.14
C TYR A 63 -31.13 -4.27 2.55
N GLY A 64 -29.93 -3.95 2.09
CA GLY A 64 -28.94 -4.91 1.60
C GLY A 64 -28.56 -5.96 2.64
N GLU A 65 -28.29 -5.54 3.89
CA GLU A 65 -27.98 -6.45 5.01
C GLU A 65 -29.17 -7.42 5.35
N LEU A 66 -30.40 -7.01 5.05
CA LEU A 66 -31.59 -7.84 5.18
C LEU A 66 -31.90 -8.69 3.94
N GLY A 67 -31.03 -8.63 2.89
CA GLY A 67 -31.27 -9.33 1.63
C GLY A 67 -32.38 -8.73 0.77
N GLN A 68 -32.84 -7.51 1.07
CA GLN A 68 -33.87 -6.79 0.34
C GLN A 68 -33.24 -5.93 -0.77
N HIS A 69 -32.60 -6.59 -1.74
CA HIS A 69 -31.72 -5.94 -2.72
C HIS A 69 -32.47 -4.98 -3.67
N GLU A 70 -33.74 -5.25 -4.00
CA GLU A 70 -34.55 -4.36 -4.83
C GLU A 70 -34.83 -3.02 -4.10
N GLN A 71 -35.19 -3.07 -2.79
CA GLN A 71 -35.40 -1.86 -1.98
C GLN A 71 -34.08 -1.10 -1.78
N ALA A 72 -32.97 -1.82 -1.61
CA ALA A 72 -31.65 -1.23 -1.53
C ALA A 72 -31.33 -0.42 -2.79
N ILE A 73 -31.57 -0.99 -3.99
CA ILE A 73 -31.34 -0.33 -5.28
C ILE A 73 -32.21 0.92 -5.40
N GLU A 74 -33.47 0.90 -4.99
CA GLU A 74 -34.35 2.08 -5.04
C GLU A 74 -33.78 3.25 -4.20
N ASP A 75 -33.27 2.94 -3.03
CA ASP A 75 -32.65 3.95 -2.15
C ASP A 75 -31.30 4.42 -2.69
N PHE A 76 -30.45 3.53 -3.22
CA PHE A 76 -29.21 3.92 -3.90
C PHE A 76 -29.46 4.78 -5.13
N ASP A 77 -30.50 4.51 -5.91
CA ASP A 77 -30.90 5.36 -7.03
C ASP A 77 -31.27 6.77 -6.58
N ARG A 78 -31.94 6.89 -5.43
CA ARG A 78 -32.27 8.18 -4.83
C ARG A 78 -31.02 8.91 -4.36
N ALA A 79 -30.13 8.22 -3.65
CA ALA A 79 -28.87 8.79 -3.17
C ALA A 79 -28.00 9.31 -4.34
N ILE A 80 -27.85 8.52 -5.41
CA ILE A 80 -27.11 8.91 -6.62
C ILE A 80 -27.78 10.08 -7.35
N GLY A 81 -29.11 10.12 -7.36
CA GLY A 81 -29.87 11.24 -7.95
C GLY A 81 -29.65 12.56 -7.21
N LEU A 82 -29.38 12.51 -5.90
CA LEU A 82 -29.09 13.66 -5.06
C LEU A 82 -27.61 14.04 -5.08
N ASP A 83 -26.72 13.07 -4.98
CA ASP A 83 -25.26 13.27 -5.08
C ASP A 83 -24.61 12.17 -5.95
N PRO A 84 -24.34 12.46 -7.23
CA PRO A 84 -23.72 11.51 -8.14
C PRO A 84 -22.20 11.33 -7.93
N THR A 85 -21.60 11.96 -6.92
CA THR A 85 -20.16 11.85 -6.63
C THR A 85 -19.83 10.84 -5.52
N MET A 86 -20.83 10.24 -4.91
CA MET A 86 -20.68 9.28 -3.84
C MET A 86 -20.23 7.91 -4.37
N ALA A 87 -18.92 7.68 -4.46
CA ALA A 87 -18.33 6.44 -4.99
C ALA A 87 -18.89 5.18 -4.31
N LEU A 88 -19.05 5.21 -2.97
CA LEU A 88 -19.53 4.06 -2.20
C LEU A 88 -20.98 3.69 -2.50
N VAL A 89 -21.82 4.63 -2.94
CA VAL A 89 -23.21 4.31 -3.31
C VAL A 89 -23.27 3.49 -4.58
N TYR A 90 -22.41 3.79 -5.55
CA TYR A 90 -22.28 2.97 -6.76
C TYR A 90 -21.73 1.58 -6.41
N ASP A 91 -20.76 1.49 -5.50
CA ASP A 91 -20.20 0.23 -5.03
C ASP A 91 -21.29 -0.65 -4.40
N ASP A 92 -22.01 -0.13 -3.41
CA ASP A 92 -23.10 -0.85 -2.72
C ASP A 92 -24.25 -1.21 -3.70
N ARG A 93 -24.61 -0.34 -4.66
CA ARG A 93 -25.62 -0.67 -5.68
C ARG A 93 -25.13 -1.75 -6.64
N GLY A 94 -23.84 -1.70 -7.00
CA GLY A 94 -23.18 -2.76 -7.75
C GLY A 94 -23.27 -4.10 -7.04
N GLY A 95 -22.99 -4.13 -5.73
CA GLY A 95 -23.18 -5.32 -4.88
C GLY A 95 -24.61 -5.83 -4.92
N ALA A 96 -25.59 -4.95 -4.74
CA ALA A 96 -27.00 -5.35 -4.78
C ALA A 96 -27.42 -5.91 -6.18
N TYR A 97 -26.93 -5.33 -7.27
CA TYR A 97 -27.11 -5.91 -8.62
C TYR A 97 -26.44 -7.27 -8.76
N HIS A 98 -25.27 -7.45 -8.18
CA HIS A 98 -24.56 -8.73 -8.22
C HIS A 98 -25.37 -9.84 -7.52
N GLU A 99 -25.89 -9.57 -6.32
CA GLU A 99 -26.72 -10.51 -5.54
C GLU A 99 -28.01 -10.90 -6.29
N LEU A 100 -28.56 -9.99 -7.10
CA LEU A 100 -29.69 -10.28 -7.98
C LEU A 100 -29.29 -10.98 -9.29
N GLY A 101 -28.01 -11.37 -9.47
CA GLY A 101 -27.51 -12.01 -10.69
C GLY A 101 -27.38 -11.05 -11.90
N GLN A 102 -27.52 -9.73 -11.68
CA GLN A 102 -27.43 -8.72 -12.71
C GLN A 102 -25.97 -8.24 -12.89
N HIS A 103 -25.05 -9.19 -13.06
CA HIS A 103 -23.60 -8.96 -13.03
C HIS A 103 -23.11 -7.87 -14.00
N GLN A 104 -23.75 -7.71 -15.17
CA GLN A 104 -23.36 -6.65 -16.12
C GLN A 104 -23.68 -5.24 -15.59
N ARG A 105 -24.79 -5.08 -14.84
CA ARG A 105 -25.12 -3.81 -14.19
C ARG A 105 -24.20 -3.55 -13.01
N ALA A 106 -23.90 -4.59 -12.24
CA ALA A 106 -22.92 -4.52 -11.16
C ALA A 106 -21.58 -3.97 -11.66
N ILE A 107 -21.05 -4.53 -12.75
CA ILE A 107 -19.79 -4.07 -13.36
C ILE A 107 -19.87 -2.59 -13.80
N GLN A 108 -21.00 -2.12 -14.32
CA GLN A 108 -21.16 -0.70 -14.68
C GLN A 108 -21.05 0.21 -13.47
N ASP A 109 -21.68 -0.17 -12.36
CA ASP A 109 -21.63 0.58 -11.11
C ASP A 109 -20.24 0.53 -10.47
N PHE A 110 -19.60 -0.63 -10.39
CA PHE A 110 -18.23 -0.76 -9.93
C PHE A 110 -17.25 0.07 -10.77
N ASN A 111 -17.43 0.12 -12.09
CA ASN A 111 -16.64 1.00 -12.95
C ASN A 111 -16.79 2.47 -12.55
N LYS A 112 -18.02 2.90 -12.22
CA LYS A 112 -18.27 4.27 -11.80
C LYS A 112 -17.70 4.56 -10.42
N ALA A 113 -17.81 3.63 -9.48
CA ALA A 113 -17.19 3.72 -8.16
C ALA A 113 -15.66 3.89 -8.26
N ILE A 114 -15.01 3.07 -9.09
CA ILE A 114 -13.55 3.12 -9.34
C ILE A 114 -13.14 4.43 -10.06
N GLU A 115 -13.94 4.92 -11.00
CA GLU A 115 -13.69 6.22 -11.66
C GLU A 115 -13.68 7.35 -10.63
N LEU A 116 -14.61 7.33 -9.68
CA LEU A 116 -14.73 8.34 -8.62
C LEU A 116 -13.67 8.18 -7.53
N ASN A 117 -13.31 6.96 -7.18
CA ASN A 117 -12.30 6.65 -6.18
C ASN A 117 -11.46 5.40 -6.55
N PRO A 118 -10.31 5.57 -7.19
CA PRO A 118 -9.47 4.47 -7.68
C PRO A 118 -8.78 3.61 -6.61
N VAL A 119 -8.87 3.98 -5.33
CA VAL A 119 -8.19 3.25 -4.24
C VAL A 119 -9.13 2.32 -3.45
N LEU A 120 -10.36 2.12 -3.93
CA LEU A 120 -11.34 1.22 -3.33
C LEU A 120 -10.97 -0.25 -3.62
N ALA A 121 -10.17 -0.86 -2.76
CA ALA A 121 -9.71 -2.24 -2.95
C ALA A 121 -10.87 -3.25 -3.05
N LEU A 122 -11.89 -3.11 -2.20
CA LEU A 122 -13.08 -3.96 -2.21
C LEU A 122 -13.84 -3.88 -3.54
N THR A 123 -13.98 -2.69 -4.12
CA THR A 123 -14.70 -2.52 -5.38
C THR A 123 -14.02 -3.29 -6.53
N TYR A 124 -12.69 -3.37 -6.55
CA TYR A 124 -11.99 -4.22 -7.51
C TYR A 124 -12.26 -5.70 -7.26
N ASP A 125 -12.23 -6.16 -5.98
CA ASP A 125 -12.58 -7.55 -5.63
C ASP A 125 -14.00 -7.89 -6.09
N ASP A 126 -14.99 -7.08 -5.71
CA ASP A 126 -16.40 -7.29 -6.07
C ASP A 126 -16.62 -7.29 -7.60
N ARG A 127 -15.91 -6.40 -8.34
CA ARG A 127 -15.98 -6.41 -9.80
C ARG A 127 -15.31 -7.65 -10.39
N GLY A 128 -14.20 -8.10 -9.80
CA GLY A 128 -13.54 -9.35 -10.15
C GLY A 128 -14.48 -10.56 -9.99
N VAL A 129 -15.21 -10.62 -8.89
CA VAL A 129 -16.24 -11.64 -8.63
C VAL A 129 -17.37 -11.57 -9.69
N ALA A 130 -17.83 -10.36 -10.05
CA ALA A 130 -18.84 -10.18 -11.07
C ALA A 130 -18.34 -10.60 -12.46
N TYR A 131 -17.09 -10.31 -12.81
CA TYR A 131 -16.45 -10.80 -14.06
C TYR A 131 -16.33 -12.33 -14.05
N GLN A 132 -15.91 -12.92 -12.93
CA GLN A 132 -15.82 -14.39 -12.79
C GLN A 132 -17.19 -15.05 -12.98
N SER A 133 -18.26 -14.46 -12.44
CA SER A 133 -19.64 -14.94 -12.60
C SER A 133 -20.12 -14.91 -14.08
N LEU A 134 -19.54 -14.02 -14.88
CA LEU A 134 -19.77 -13.95 -16.33
C LEU A 134 -18.79 -14.81 -17.15
N GLY A 135 -17.87 -15.55 -16.50
CA GLY A 135 -16.84 -16.34 -17.18
C GLY A 135 -15.73 -15.47 -17.81
N GLN A 136 -15.64 -14.20 -17.46
CA GLN A 136 -14.62 -13.25 -17.94
C GLN A 136 -13.37 -13.32 -17.07
N TYR A 137 -12.73 -14.48 -17.02
CA TYR A 137 -11.65 -14.78 -16.07
C TYR A 137 -10.44 -13.85 -16.18
N GLN A 138 -10.08 -13.42 -17.40
CA GLN A 138 -8.96 -12.49 -17.61
C GLN A 138 -9.21 -11.15 -16.91
N ASN A 139 -10.42 -10.61 -17.03
CA ASN A 139 -10.81 -9.36 -16.38
C ASN A 139 -10.83 -9.53 -14.84
N ALA A 140 -11.29 -10.70 -14.37
CA ALA A 140 -11.29 -11.01 -12.93
C ALA A 140 -9.86 -11.05 -12.37
N VAL A 141 -8.92 -11.69 -13.06
CA VAL A 141 -7.49 -11.74 -12.67
C VAL A 141 -6.92 -10.33 -12.54
N GLU A 142 -7.15 -9.47 -13.53
CA GLU A 142 -6.67 -8.10 -13.50
C GLU A 142 -7.25 -7.29 -12.34
N ASP A 143 -8.51 -7.53 -11.99
CA ASP A 143 -9.16 -6.84 -10.89
C ASP A 143 -8.67 -7.35 -9.53
N TYR A 144 -8.45 -8.66 -9.36
CA TYR A 144 -7.84 -9.20 -8.13
C TYR A 144 -6.41 -8.69 -7.94
N GLU A 145 -5.60 -8.57 -9.00
CA GLU A 145 -4.28 -7.93 -8.92
C GLU A 145 -4.38 -6.46 -8.47
N LYS A 146 -5.35 -5.71 -8.99
CA LYS A 146 -5.58 -4.30 -8.58
C LYS A 146 -6.06 -4.19 -7.14
N ALA A 147 -6.95 -5.09 -6.70
CA ALA A 147 -7.39 -5.17 -5.30
C ALA A 147 -6.20 -5.45 -4.37
N GLY A 148 -5.37 -6.42 -4.72
CA GLY A 148 -4.15 -6.75 -3.99
C GLY A 148 -3.20 -5.57 -3.90
N SER A 149 -2.95 -4.87 -5.01
CA SER A 149 -2.11 -3.67 -5.04
C SER A 149 -2.67 -2.53 -4.18
N ALA A 150 -3.99 -2.31 -4.21
CA ALA A 150 -4.65 -1.32 -3.36
C ALA A 150 -4.52 -1.68 -1.87
N TYR A 151 -4.68 -2.95 -1.51
CA TYR A 151 -4.45 -3.41 -0.14
C TYR A 151 -2.98 -3.27 0.30
N GLN A 152 -2.01 -3.47 -0.60
CA GLN A 152 -0.60 -3.22 -0.30
C GLN A 152 -0.34 -1.73 0.01
N ILE A 153 -0.91 -0.82 -0.77
CA ILE A 153 -0.81 0.63 -0.53
C ILE A 153 -1.37 1.00 0.85
N LEU A 154 -2.46 0.34 1.26
CA LEU A 154 -3.08 0.51 2.58
C LEU A 154 -2.33 -0.21 3.73
N GLY A 155 -1.23 -0.92 3.43
CA GLY A 155 -0.48 -1.71 4.40
C GLY A 155 -1.19 -2.99 4.86
N GLN A 156 -2.27 -3.40 4.20
CA GLN A 156 -3.08 -4.58 4.52
C GLN A 156 -2.55 -5.81 3.77
N TYR A 157 -1.28 -6.16 4.01
CA TYR A 157 -0.55 -7.18 3.24
C TYR A 157 -1.19 -8.57 3.26
N GLN A 158 -1.86 -8.94 4.35
CA GLN A 158 -2.54 -10.24 4.42
C GLN A 158 -3.72 -10.31 3.42
N ARG A 159 -4.52 -9.23 3.34
CA ARG A 159 -5.60 -9.14 2.34
C ARG A 159 -5.06 -9.10 0.92
N ALA A 160 -3.95 -8.38 0.71
CA ALA A 160 -3.30 -8.36 -0.60
C ALA A 160 -2.92 -9.77 -1.05
N ILE A 161 -2.38 -10.62 -0.16
CA ILE A 161 -2.06 -12.02 -0.45
C ILE A 161 -3.31 -12.79 -0.86
N GLU A 162 -4.43 -12.61 -0.16
CA GLU A 162 -5.70 -13.29 -0.45
C GLU A 162 -6.20 -12.95 -1.87
N GLU A 163 -6.05 -11.68 -2.29
CA GLU A 163 -6.44 -11.25 -3.63
C GLU A 163 -5.51 -11.83 -4.72
N TYR A 164 -4.20 -11.81 -4.49
CA TYR A 164 -3.27 -12.46 -5.42
C TYR A 164 -3.46 -13.98 -5.48
N ASP A 165 -3.86 -14.64 -4.39
CA ASP A 165 -4.24 -16.06 -4.38
C ASP A 165 -5.42 -16.33 -5.32
N LYS A 166 -6.46 -15.45 -5.33
CA LYS A 166 -7.58 -15.55 -6.27
C LYS A 166 -7.11 -15.40 -7.72
N ALA A 167 -6.24 -14.39 -7.99
CA ALA A 167 -5.69 -14.17 -9.32
C ALA A 167 -4.90 -15.40 -9.81
N ILE A 168 -4.01 -15.96 -8.99
CA ILE A 168 -3.21 -17.14 -9.30
C ILE A 168 -4.08 -18.39 -9.48
N GLN A 169 -5.15 -18.52 -8.70
CA GLN A 169 -6.08 -19.66 -8.85
C GLN A 169 -6.78 -19.64 -10.22
N LEU A 170 -7.10 -18.46 -10.76
CA LEU A 170 -7.73 -18.31 -12.07
C LEU A 170 -6.73 -18.38 -13.21
N ASP A 171 -5.54 -17.86 -13.03
CA ASP A 171 -4.45 -17.86 -14.01
C ASP A 171 -3.12 -18.23 -13.33
N PRO A 172 -2.81 -19.54 -13.24
CA PRO A 172 -1.56 -20.01 -12.64
C PRO A 172 -0.29 -19.65 -13.42
N GLU A 173 -0.42 -19.15 -14.65
CA GLU A 173 0.71 -18.71 -15.48
C GLU A 173 0.97 -17.19 -15.35
N ARG A 174 0.28 -16.51 -14.47
CA ARG A 174 0.39 -15.07 -14.25
C ARG A 174 1.62 -14.72 -13.36
N GLY A 175 2.80 -14.59 -13.96
CA GLY A 175 4.05 -14.28 -13.24
C GLY A 175 3.99 -13.00 -12.41
N SER A 176 3.26 -11.96 -12.85
CA SER A 176 3.05 -10.72 -12.08
C SER A 176 2.39 -10.97 -10.73
N ALA A 177 1.34 -11.80 -10.70
CA ALA A 177 0.61 -12.10 -9.46
C ALA A 177 1.49 -12.79 -8.40
N TYR A 178 2.36 -13.72 -8.83
CA TYR A 178 3.36 -14.29 -7.93
C TYR A 178 4.36 -13.25 -7.43
N SER A 179 4.89 -12.40 -8.32
CA SER A 179 5.84 -11.35 -7.93
C SER A 179 5.23 -10.39 -6.90
N ASP A 180 3.98 -9.98 -7.10
CA ASP A 180 3.28 -9.06 -6.21
C ASP A 180 2.90 -9.71 -4.88
N ARG A 181 2.51 -11.01 -4.88
CA ARG A 181 2.28 -11.78 -3.65
C ARG A 181 3.59 -11.96 -2.87
N GLY A 182 4.69 -12.25 -3.56
CA GLY A 182 6.02 -12.31 -2.98
C GLY A 182 6.40 -11.00 -2.29
N ALA A 183 6.10 -9.85 -2.91
CA ALA A 183 6.32 -8.55 -2.29
C ALA A 183 5.49 -8.37 -1.02
N ALA A 184 4.24 -8.81 -1.00
CA ALA A 184 3.40 -8.78 0.20
C ALA A 184 3.95 -9.70 1.31
N PHE A 185 4.42 -10.92 0.98
CA PHE A 185 5.10 -11.79 1.94
C PHE A 185 6.38 -11.16 2.51
N ALA A 186 7.20 -10.52 1.67
CA ALA A 186 8.41 -9.83 2.12
C ALA A 186 8.09 -8.70 3.11
N ARG A 187 7.01 -7.94 2.88
CA ARG A 187 6.54 -6.88 3.80
C ARG A 187 6.10 -7.43 5.16
N LEU A 188 5.60 -8.66 5.21
CA LEU A 188 5.27 -9.36 6.46
C LEU A 188 6.49 -10.05 7.09
N GLY A 189 7.68 -9.95 6.50
CA GLY A 189 8.90 -10.61 6.96
C GLY A 189 9.02 -12.08 6.60
N HIS A 190 8.11 -12.62 5.78
CA HIS A 190 8.13 -14.01 5.32
C HIS A 190 9.06 -14.18 4.11
N ASN A 191 10.34 -13.82 4.28
CA ASN A 191 11.30 -13.72 3.17
C ASN A 191 11.47 -15.01 2.38
N GLN A 192 11.38 -16.20 3.02
CA GLN A 192 11.50 -17.47 2.28
C GLN A 192 10.29 -17.66 1.35
N ARG A 193 9.06 -17.40 1.81
CA ARG A 193 7.86 -17.47 0.95
C ARG A 193 7.92 -16.47 -0.19
N ALA A 194 8.47 -15.28 0.08
CA ALA A 194 8.68 -14.29 -0.95
C ALA A 194 9.64 -14.81 -2.04
N ILE A 195 10.75 -15.47 -1.65
CA ILE A 195 11.69 -16.08 -2.60
C ILE A 195 11.00 -17.17 -3.43
N ASP A 196 10.22 -18.04 -2.80
CA ASP A 196 9.49 -19.12 -3.50
C ASP A 196 8.54 -18.53 -4.57
N ASP A 197 7.85 -17.44 -4.25
CA ASP A 197 6.98 -16.74 -5.20
C ASP A 197 7.76 -16.02 -6.32
N TYR A 198 8.88 -15.36 -5.99
CA TYR A 198 9.73 -14.74 -7.02
C TYR A 198 10.36 -15.80 -7.94
N ASP A 199 10.72 -16.97 -7.43
CA ASP A 199 11.20 -18.09 -8.24
C ASP A 199 10.16 -18.50 -9.27
N GLN A 200 8.89 -18.63 -8.86
CA GLN A 200 7.79 -18.94 -9.76
C GLN A 200 7.53 -17.80 -10.77
N ALA A 201 7.58 -16.56 -10.32
CA ALA A 201 7.42 -15.41 -11.21
C ALA A 201 8.49 -15.36 -12.29
N ILE A 202 9.77 -15.63 -11.93
CA ILE A 202 10.91 -15.65 -12.84
C ILE A 202 10.87 -16.86 -13.78
N GLU A 203 10.39 -18.01 -13.33
CA GLU A 203 10.19 -19.18 -14.19
C GLU A 203 9.17 -18.91 -15.27
N LEU A 204 8.06 -18.23 -14.93
CA LEU A 204 6.98 -17.86 -15.85
C LEU A 204 7.37 -16.72 -16.79
N ASP A 205 8.05 -15.70 -16.27
CA ASP A 205 8.55 -14.57 -17.06
C ASP A 205 10.00 -14.18 -16.64
N PRO A 206 11.01 -14.72 -17.34
CA PRO A 206 12.41 -14.41 -17.07
C PRO A 206 12.83 -12.96 -17.37
N ALA A 207 11.94 -12.11 -17.88
CA ALA A 207 12.20 -10.70 -18.15
C ALA A 207 11.72 -9.75 -17.05
N LEU A 208 11.15 -10.26 -15.96
CA LEU A 208 10.67 -9.47 -14.83
C LEU A 208 11.85 -8.95 -13.96
N ALA A 209 12.43 -7.82 -14.33
CA ALA A 209 13.56 -7.22 -13.61
C ALA A 209 13.26 -6.99 -12.12
N LEU A 210 12.05 -6.52 -11.79
CA LEU A 210 11.64 -6.29 -10.41
C LEU A 210 11.54 -7.58 -9.58
N ALA A 211 11.21 -8.73 -10.18
CA ALA A 211 11.18 -10.00 -9.47
C ALA A 211 12.60 -10.41 -9.02
N TYR A 212 13.61 -10.20 -9.88
CA TYR A 212 15.01 -10.40 -9.50
C TYR A 212 15.47 -9.41 -8.43
N ASP A 213 15.18 -8.10 -8.56
CA ASP A 213 15.54 -7.10 -7.53
C ASP A 213 14.93 -7.45 -6.17
N ASN A 214 13.66 -7.79 -6.15
CA ASN A 214 12.94 -8.16 -4.93
C ASN A 214 13.45 -9.49 -4.33
N ARG A 215 13.74 -10.52 -5.16
CA ARG A 215 14.33 -11.77 -4.69
C ARG A 215 15.73 -11.55 -4.12
N GLY A 216 16.54 -10.75 -4.81
CA GLY A 216 17.85 -10.33 -4.32
C GLY A 216 17.77 -9.59 -2.98
N ALA A 217 16.78 -8.72 -2.81
CA ALA A 217 16.55 -8.03 -1.54
C ALA A 217 16.16 -9.02 -0.42
N ALA A 218 15.32 -10.03 -0.70
CA ALA A 218 14.98 -11.08 0.24
C ALA A 218 16.19 -11.95 0.61
N HIS A 219 17.01 -12.34 -0.37
CA HIS A 219 18.28 -13.02 -0.13
C HIS A 219 19.25 -12.20 0.72
N ASN A 220 19.30 -10.89 0.48
CA ASN A 220 20.14 -9.96 1.25
C ASN A 220 19.72 -9.91 2.73
N ILE A 221 18.41 -9.86 3.02
CA ILE A 221 17.87 -9.90 4.38
C ILE A 221 18.23 -11.24 5.08
N LEU A 222 18.23 -12.34 4.34
CA LEU A 222 18.61 -13.66 4.86
C LEU A 222 20.13 -13.88 4.95
N GLY A 223 20.96 -12.86 4.64
CA GLY A 223 22.41 -12.96 4.68
C GLY A 223 23.03 -13.75 3.51
N GLN A 224 22.27 -14.07 2.49
CA GLN A 224 22.67 -14.82 1.31
C GLN A 224 23.23 -13.86 0.23
N TYR A 225 24.22 -13.06 0.61
CA TYR A 225 24.70 -11.91 -0.17
C TYR A 225 25.17 -12.24 -1.59
N ARG A 226 25.73 -13.44 -1.82
CA ARG A 226 26.17 -13.84 -3.17
C ARG A 226 25.00 -14.08 -4.10
N LEU A 227 23.97 -14.78 -3.63
CA LEU A 227 22.72 -14.98 -4.38
C LEU A 227 22.03 -13.65 -4.67
N ALA A 228 22.04 -12.74 -3.68
CA ALA A 228 21.52 -11.41 -3.85
C ALA A 228 22.24 -10.64 -4.98
N ILE A 229 23.57 -10.71 -5.03
CA ILE A 229 24.37 -10.05 -6.08
C ILE A 229 24.04 -10.62 -7.46
N ASP A 230 23.94 -11.94 -7.60
CA ASP A 230 23.58 -12.60 -8.86
C ASP A 230 22.20 -12.14 -9.36
N ASP A 231 21.24 -11.99 -8.46
CA ASP A 231 19.90 -11.49 -8.77
C ASP A 231 19.93 -10.01 -9.18
N PHE A 232 20.63 -9.16 -8.44
CA PHE A 232 20.75 -7.74 -8.79
C PHE A 232 21.50 -7.55 -10.13
N ASP A 233 22.49 -8.38 -10.42
CA ASP A 233 23.18 -8.37 -11.71
C ASP A 233 22.19 -8.66 -12.85
N LYS A 234 21.28 -9.61 -12.63
CA LYS A 234 20.25 -9.94 -13.61
C LYS A 234 19.22 -8.82 -13.75
N ALA A 235 18.77 -8.25 -12.64
CA ALA A 235 17.86 -7.09 -12.65
C ALA A 235 18.46 -5.90 -13.42
N ILE A 236 19.73 -5.56 -13.16
CA ILE A 236 20.46 -4.48 -13.85
C ILE A 236 20.68 -4.82 -15.34
N GLN A 237 20.90 -6.09 -15.68
CA GLN A 237 21.02 -6.49 -17.08
C GLN A 237 19.72 -6.26 -17.85
N LEU A 238 18.57 -6.52 -17.21
CA LEU A 238 17.25 -6.35 -17.80
C LEU A 238 16.83 -4.87 -17.82
N GLU A 239 17.05 -4.16 -16.73
CA GLU A 239 16.74 -2.73 -16.59
C GLU A 239 17.98 -1.95 -16.07
N PRO A 240 18.82 -1.40 -16.97
CA PRO A 240 20.07 -0.72 -16.59
C PRO A 240 19.90 0.61 -15.83
N ASP A 241 18.70 1.13 -15.74
CA ASP A 241 18.33 2.33 -14.99
C ASP A 241 17.55 2.05 -13.69
N LEU A 242 17.46 0.78 -13.29
CA LEU A 242 16.85 0.38 -12.02
C LEU A 242 17.76 0.76 -10.83
N GLY A 243 17.62 1.99 -10.34
CA GLY A 243 18.44 2.54 -9.26
C GLY A 243 18.38 1.74 -7.94
N SER A 244 17.24 1.08 -7.65
CA SER A 244 17.09 0.19 -6.49
C SER A 244 18.04 -0.99 -6.54
N ALA A 245 18.18 -1.64 -7.69
CA ALA A 245 19.06 -2.81 -7.85
C ALA A 245 20.52 -2.46 -7.61
N PHE A 246 21.01 -1.30 -8.10
CA PHE A 246 22.34 -0.81 -7.77
C PHE A 246 22.51 -0.54 -6.27
N SER A 247 21.57 0.18 -5.63
CA SER A 247 21.62 0.47 -4.20
C SER A 247 21.61 -0.81 -3.35
N ASN A 248 20.79 -1.78 -3.72
CA ASN A 248 20.65 -3.05 -3.03
C ASN A 248 21.91 -3.93 -3.23
N ARG A 249 22.46 -3.99 -4.45
CA ARG A 249 23.73 -4.71 -4.74
C ARG A 249 24.90 -4.07 -3.99
N GLY A 250 24.98 -2.74 -3.95
CA GLY A 250 25.94 -2.02 -3.13
C GLY A 250 25.85 -2.41 -1.65
N THR A 251 24.64 -2.61 -1.12
CA THR A 251 24.44 -3.08 0.26
C THR A 251 24.94 -4.51 0.44
N ALA A 252 24.74 -5.40 -0.52
CA ALA A 252 25.27 -6.76 -0.48
C ALA A 252 26.81 -6.77 -0.55
N TYR A 253 27.42 -5.95 -1.42
CA TYR A 253 28.87 -5.79 -1.48
C TYR A 253 29.45 -5.25 -0.16
N ALA A 254 28.82 -4.23 0.43
CA ALA A 254 29.24 -3.69 1.73
C ALA A 254 29.18 -4.76 2.84
N SER A 255 28.13 -5.59 2.84
CA SER A 255 27.99 -6.70 3.80
C SER A 255 29.06 -7.78 3.65
N LEU A 256 29.61 -7.94 2.44
CA LEU A 256 30.77 -8.81 2.15
C LEU A 256 32.12 -8.10 2.40
N GLY A 257 32.14 -6.86 2.88
CA GLY A 257 33.36 -6.06 3.06
C GLY A 257 33.95 -5.50 1.76
N GLN A 258 33.29 -5.67 0.64
CA GLN A 258 33.70 -5.17 -0.68
C GLN A 258 33.32 -3.70 -0.86
N ASN A 259 33.85 -2.84 0.03
CA ASN A 259 33.39 -1.46 0.19
C ASN A 259 33.61 -0.59 -1.08
N GLN A 260 34.65 -0.84 -1.88
CA GLN A 260 34.85 -0.06 -3.12
C GLN A 260 33.76 -0.37 -4.15
N GLN A 261 33.39 -1.65 -4.35
CA GLN A 261 32.32 -2.06 -5.24
C GLN A 261 30.97 -1.51 -4.77
N ALA A 262 30.76 -1.48 -3.45
CA ALA A 262 29.58 -0.86 -2.86
C ALA A 262 29.49 0.63 -3.20
N ILE A 263 30.60 1.37 -3.10
CA ILE A 263 30.67 2.81 -3.45
C ILE A 263 30.32 3.01 -4.93
N ASP A 264 30.91 2.21 -5.82
CA ASP A 264 30.69 2.32 -7.27
C ASP A 264 29.20 2.12 -7.61
N ASP A 265 28.55 1.17 -6.96
CA ASP A 265 27.11 0.91 -7.12
C ASP A 265 26.24 2.03 -6.52
N TYR A 266 26.58 2.53 -5.32
CA TYR A 266 25.86 3.67 -4.75
C TYR A 266 26.04 4.95 -5.58
N ASP A 267 27.18 5.16 -6.20
CA ASP A 267 27.43 6.28 -7.11
C ASP A 267 26.49 6.18 -8.33
N LYS A 268 26.30 4.97 -8.86
CA LYS A 268 25.38 4.73 -9.96
C LYS A 268 23.93 4.97 -9.53
N ALA A 269 23.50 4.41 -8.37
CA ALA A 269 22.17 4.63 -7.82
C ALA A 269 21.87 6.13 -7.60
N ILE A 270 22.82 6.89 -7.03
CA ILE A 270 22.70 8.34 -6.80
C ILE A 270 22.65 9.12 -8.12
N THR A 271 23.34 8.65 -9.16
CA THR A 271 23.27 9.29 -10.48
C THR A 271 21.87 9.16 -11.08
N LEU A 272 21.22 8.02 -10.85
CA LEU A 272 19.85 7.75 -11.30
C LEU A 272 18.81 8.48 -10.44
N ASP A 273 18.98 8.47 -9.11
CA ASP A 273 18.11 9.21 -8.19
C ASP A 273 18.90 9.83 -7.03
N ARG A 274 18.94 11.14 -6.97
CA ARG A 274 19.65 11.93 -5.95
C ARG A 274 18.84 12.18 -4.68
N SER A 275 17.61 11.72 -4.61
CA SER A 275 16.69 12.03 -3.49
C SER A 275 16.69 10.98 -2.38
N ILE A 276 17.35 9.84 -2.56
CA ILE A 276 17.29 8.71 -1.63
C ILE A 276 18.32 8.84 -0.51
N ALA A 277 17.89 9.36 0.64
CA ALA A 277 18.74 9.55 1.83
C ALA A 277 19.51 8.29 2.24
N ARG A 278 18.83 7.12 2.22
CA ARG A 278 19.43 5.83 2.58
C ARG A 278 20.64 5.47 1.75
N THR A 279 20.65 5.78 0.45
CA THR A 279 21.79 5.47 -0.43
C THR A 279 23.03 6.27 -0.04
N TYR A 280 22.87 7.56 0.30
CA TYR A 280 23.96 8.37 0.83
C TYR A 280 24.46 7.85 2.18
N ASN A 281 23.55 7.50 3.10
CA ASN A 281 23.94 6.93 4.40
C ASN A 281 24.76 5.64 4.23
N ASN A 282 24.33 4.74 3.35
CA ASN A 282 25.04 3.48 3.08
C ASN A 282 26.40 3.72 2.42
N ARG A 283 26.49 4.66 1.44
CA ARG A 283 27.78 5.06 0.84
C ARG A 283 28.72 5.68 1.86
N GLY A 284 28.17 6.49 2.78
CA GLY A 284 28.92 7.02 3.94
C GLY A 284 29.50 5.90 4.79
N GLY A 285 28.72 4.87 5.09
CA GLY A 285 29.19 3.67 5.80
C GLY A 285 30.31 2.94 5.06
N ALA A 286 30.22 2.80 3.74
CA ALA A 286 31.28 2.18 2.95
C ALA A 286 32.57 3.03 2.94
N TYR A 287 32.49 4.37 2.84
CA TYR A 287 33.64 5.25 3.02
C TYR A 287 34.24 5.16 4.42
N PHE A 288 33.40 5.08 5.46
CA PHE A 288 33.84 4.88 6.83
C PHE A 288 34.66 3.59 6.99
N ASN A 289 34.16 2.48 6.46
CA ASN A 289 34.85 1.19 6.50
C ASN A 289 36.21 1.19 5.74
N LEU A 290 36.38 2.10 4.79
CA LEU A 290 37.67 2.34 4.13
C LEU A 290 38.58 3.36 4.85
N GLY A 291 38.18 3.86 6.03
CA GLY A 291 38.90 4.88 6.78
C GLY A 291 38.79 6.30 6.22
N ASN A 292 37.94 6.53 5.21
CA ASN A 292 37.75 7.84 4.59
C ASN A 292 36.69 8.66 5.36
N TYR A 293 36.97 8.95 6.64
CA TYR A 293 36.00 9.56 7.55
C TYR A 293 35.44 10.91 7.10
N HIS A 294 36.22 11.74 6.41
CA HIS A 294 35.73 13.01 5.88
C HIS A 294 34.66 12.78 4.80
N ARG A 295 34.92 11.87 3.85
CA ARG A 295 33.91 11.51 2.82
C ARG A 295 32.69 10.82 3.44
N ALA A 296 32.88 10.05 4.50
CA ALA A 296 31.78 9.46 5.24
C ALA A 296 30.87 10.56 5.82
N ILE A 297 31.44 11.57 6.49
CA ILE A 297 30.71 12.71 7.04
C ILE A 297 29.95 13.47 5.95
N ASP A 298 30.59 13.81 4.82
CA ASP A 298 29.94 14.50 3.69
C ASP A 298 28.70 13.73 3.20
N ASN A 299 28.76 12.40 3.20
CA ASN A 299 27.65 11.55 2.79
C ASN A 299 26.54 11.50 3.86
N PHE A 300 26.88 11.39 5.14
CA PHE A 300 25.90 11.45 6.23
C PHE A 300 25.23 12.82 6.30
N ASP A 301 25.97 13.92 6.05
CA ASP A 301 25.41 15.27 5.94
C ASP A 301 24.36 15.33 4.85
N ARG A 302 24.65 14.73 3.69
CA ARG A 302 23.69 14.67 2.59
C ARG A 302 22.47 13.81 2.92
N ALA A 303 22.66 12.68 3.60
CA ALA A 303 21.57 11.84 4.09
C ALA A 303 20.66 12.59 5.06
N ILE A 304 21.23 13.30 6.03
CA ILE A 304 20.51 14.13 7.00
C ILE A 304 19.79 15.31 6.35
N LEU A 305 20.38 15.93 5.34
CA LEU A 305 19.73 17.00 4.58
C LEU A 305 18.47 16.51 3.85
N LEU A 306 18.50 15.28 3.35
CA LEU A 306 17.36 14.65 2.65
C LEU A 306 16.33 14.08 3.63
N ASP A 307 16.78 13.55 4.76
CA ASP A 307 15.94 13.01 5.83
C ASP A 307 16.45 13.49 7.20
N PRO A 308 15.95 14.63 7.70
CA PRO A 308 16.34 15.19 8.97
C PRO A 308 15.93 14.36 10.20
N GLU A 309 15.09 13.33 10.01
CA GLU A 309 14.66 12.43 11.09
C GLU A 309 15.41 11.09 11.10
N SER A 310 16.41 10.93 10.23
CA SER A 310 17.23 9.71 10.16
C SER A 310 18.15 9.56 11.36
N SER A 311 17.70 8.91 12.43
CA SER A 311 18.50 8.61 13.62
C SER A 311 19.79 7.85 13.29
N SER A 312 19.72 6.91 12.33
CA SER A 312 20.88 6.14 11.87
C SER A 312 21.95 7.00 11.20
N ALA A 313 21.57 8.03 10.42
CA ALA A 313 22.54 8.90 9.76
C ALA A 313 23.28 9.78 10.78
N TYR A 314 22.58 10.31 11.79
CA TYR A 314 23.22 11.01 12.90
C TYR A 314 24.17 10.10 13.70
N SER A 315 23.72 8.88 14.03
CA SER A 315 24.55 7.91 14.75
C SER A 315 25.83 7.57 13.99
N ASN A 316 25.71 7.29 12.68
CA ASN A 316 26.86 6.99 11.82
C ASN A 316 27.81 8.18 11.70
N ARG A 317 27.30 9.43 11.60
CA ARG A 317 28.12 10.64 11.55
C ARG A 317 28.84 10.89 12.88
N ALA A 318 28.16 10.63 14.01
CA ALA A 318 28.79 10.72 15.33
C ALA A 318 29.98 9.78 15.47
N ILE A 319 29.88 8.55 14.97
CA ILE A 319 30.99 7.59 14.97
C ILE A 319 32.15 8.12 14.12
N ALA A 320 31.86 8.65 12.92
CA ALA A 320 32.88 9.22 12.05
C ALA A 320 33.57 10.46 12.65
N HIS A 321 32.82 11.34 13.34
CA HIS A 321 33.39 12.46 14.11
C HIS A 321 34.28 11.99 15.25
N THR A 322 33.92 10.88 15.90
CA THR A 322 34.75 10.31 16.98
C THR A 322 36.12 9.86 16.46
N GLU A 323 36.16 9.19 15.31
CA GLU A 323 37.40 8.72 14.66
C GLU A 323 38.33 9.90 14.26
N LEU A 324 37.74 11.07 14.00
CA LEU A 324 38.50 12.31 13.73
C LEU A 324 38.83 13.14 14.98
N GLY A 325 38.48 12.67 16.18
CA GLY A 325 38.70 13.40 17.43
C GLY A 325 37.80 14.62 17.66
N GLN A 326 36.70 14.72 16.90
CA GLN A 326 35.76 15.84 16.93
C GLN A 326 34.66 15.60 17.97
N SER A 327 35.01 15.48 19.25
CA SER A 327 34.11 15.02 20.32
C SER A 327 32.84 15.86 20.46
N ALA A 328 32.93 17.19 20.30
CA ALA A 328 31.74 18.05 20.44
C ALA A 328 30.69 17.78 19.36
N ASN A 329 31.12 17.54 18.09
CA ASN A 329 30.22 17.17 17.01
C ASN A 329 29.63 15.78 17.22
N ALA A 330 30.46 14.84 17.67
CA ALA A 330 30.00 13.47 17.96
C ALA A 330 28.94 13.46 19.06
N ASP A 331 29.10 14.24 20.12
CA ASP A 331 28.15 14.30 21.25
C ASP A 331 26.82 14.96 20.83
N ALA A 332 26.89 16.02 20.00
CA ALA A 332 25.70 16.65 19.44
C ALA A 332 24.89 15.68 18.58
N ASP A 333 25.56 14.92 17.70
CA ASP A 333 24.91 13.94 16.84
C ASP A 333 24.33 12.76 17.61
N ARG A 334 25.03 12.25 18.65
CA ARG A 334 24.52 11.21 19.53
C ARG A 334 23.25 11.68 20.26
N ALA A 335 23.27 12.91 20.79
CA ALA A 335 22.11 13.48 21.45
C ALA A 335 20.91 13.60 20.49
N LYS A 336 21.17 13.99 19.23
CA LYS A 336 20.13 14.07 18.20
C LYS A 336 19.60 12.68 17.82
N ALA A 337 20.47 11.69 17.58
CA ALA A 337 20.06 10.32 17.28
C ALA A 337 19.20 9.74 18.41
N CYS A 338 19.64 9.89 19.67
CA CYS A 338 18.89 9.47 20.86
C CYS A 338 17.51 10.16 20.97
N SER A 339 17.42 11.45 20.63
CA SER A 339 16.14 12.19 20.65
C SER A 339 15.15 11.73 19.60
N LEU A 340 15.64 11.17 18.48
CA LEU A 340 14.82 10.65 17.39
C LEU A 340 14.43 9.19 17.60
N ASP A 341 15.32 8.40 18.17
CA ASP A 341 15.09 6.99 18.46
C ASP A 341 15.89 6.57 19.71
N GLY A 342 15.18 6.18 20.76
CA GLY A 342 15.75 5.79 22.04
C GLY A 342 16.70 4.59 21.99
N GLN A 343 16.70 3.79 20.93
CA GLN A 343 17.69 2.69 20.77
C GLN A 343 19.13 3.20 20.63
N TYR A 344 19.32 4.49 20.28
CA TYR A 344 20.63 5.14 20.14
C TYR A 344 21.10 5.89 21.39
N CYS A 345 20.37 5.77 22.50
CA CYS A 345 20.77 6.32 23.79
C CYS A 345 21.70 5.38 24.53
#